data_a7f3de692d9454017d3bff79959f767e
#
_entry.id   a7f3de692d9454017d3bff79959f767e
#
_cell.length_a   1.000
_cell.length_b   1.000
_cell.length_c   1.000
_cell.angle_alpha   90.00
_cell.angle_beta   90.00
_cell.angle_gamma   90.00
#
_symmetry.space_group_name_H-M   'P 1'
#
loop_
_entity.id
_entity.type
_entity.pdbx_description
1 polymer ?
#
loop_
_entity_poly.entity_id
_entity_poly.type
_entity_poly.pdbx_seq_one_letter_code
_entity_poly.pdbx_strand_id
1 'polypeptide(L)'
;MKKVFLPLLLTLLLLFSSCAHMLPQIPPLGADTNPDTTVTTTPPESGDTGDGTATAPETDPDTEPDTLAVTAPETEPATSPTETSADQPLPDNPDEDHTDANNDGECDDCGISVVIVLDLFAINDLHGKFCDSDTQGGVDELTTYLKNAYQTEDHVILLSSGDMWQGSSESNLTKGFIITEWMNHMDFASMTLGNHEYDWGESFIDENADLAEFPFLAINVYDRDTNKQASYCKSSVLIRRGGATIGIIGAIGDCYSSISGEMSRDVYFKTGDELTALVKAEAEMLREAGADFIIYSLHDGYGSSSSGSISDSALSAYYDPMLSEGVVDIVFEGHTHQRYALRDSDGVYHIQGGGDNKGISHAEARINFANGQSTVLSAEYIPASRYAHLEGDPIVDTLMEKYKDQVSAGSEVLGHNAAYRSGDDICQLSADLYARVAEEAFPEYDVVLGGGFLKVRSPYNLKAGDVTYSQLQMLLPFDNTLVLCSIKGSDLLNKFINTSNENYFISYTAYGESLKGSINAGDTYYVLVDSYTSTYAPNRLTEVARYTEGIYARDLLAEYIREGGWS
;
A
#
# COMPACT_ATOMS: atom_id res chain seq x y z
N MET A 1 -15.57 63.99 24.65
CA MET A 1 -16.24 63.68 25.92
C MET A 1 -15.95 62.23 26.29
N LYS A 2 -15.34 62.09 27.42
CA LYS A 2 -14.88 60.83 28.06
C LYS A 2 -16.04 59.96 28.53
N LYS A 3 -15.86 58.63 28.51
CA LYS A 3 -16.20 57.64 29.57
C LYS A 3 -15.78 56.29 29.01
N VAL A 4 -14.67 55.64 29.32
CA VAL A 4 -14.18 54.94 30.52
C VAL A 4 -15.28 54.14 31.24
N PHE A 5 -15.17 52.81 31.10
CA PHE A 5 -15.45 51.85 32.18
C PHE A 5 -14.68 50.55 31.94
N LEU A 6 -13.82 50.21 32.86
CA LEU A 6 -13.02 49.01 33.12
C LEU A 6 -13.56 48.44 34.45
N PRO A 7 -13.15 47.28 34.91
CA PRO A 7 -13.53 45.89 34.66
C PRO A 7 -14.27 45.28 35.87
N LEU A 8 -14.81 44.06 35.69
CA LEU A 8 -15.14 43.25 36.88
C LEU A 8 -14.55 41.85 36.76
N LEU A 9 -13.45 41.70 37.50
CA LEU A 9 -12.82 40.46 37.92
C LEU A 9 -13.73 39.78 38.95
N LEU A 10 -14.14 38.55 38.77
CA LEU A 10 -14.64 37.73 39.84
C LEU A 10 -14.10 36.31 39.76
N THR A 11 -13.14 36.11 40.62
CA THR A 11 -12.63 34.84 41.14
C THR A 11 -13.75 34.03 41.77
N LEU A 12 -13.84 32.73 41.37
CA LEU A 12 -14.42 31.72 42.25
C LEU A 12 -13.56 30.46 42.24
N LEU A 13 -12.87 30.27 43.35
CA LEU A 13 -12.09 29.10 43.73
C LEU A 13 -13.04 28.03 44.35
N LEU A 14 -12.73 26.78 44.02
CA LEU A 14 -12.86 25.55 44.82
C LEU A 14 -14.26 25.08 45.25
N LEU A 15 -14.61 23.90 44.73
CA LEU A 15 -15.05 22.80 45.61
C LEU A 15 -14.75 21.45 44.94
N PHE A 16 -13.74 20.78 45.50
CA PHE A 16 -13.51 19.34 45.34
C PHE A 16 -14.67 18.59 45.98
N SER A 17 -15.30 17.67 45.26
CA SER A 17 -16.03 16.59 45.90
C SER A 17 -15.74 15.30 45.13
N SER A 18 -14.99 14.44 45.78
CA SER A 18 -14.71 13.07 45.46
C SER A 18 -15.98 12.26 45.38
N CYS A 19 -16.22 11.57 44.26
CA CYS A 19 -17.04 10.37 44.22
C CYS A 19 -16.25 9.27 43.51
N ALA A 20 -15.60 8.46 44.35
CA ALA A 20 -15.12 7.15 43.95
C ALA A 20 -16.36 6.25 43.79
N HIS A 21 -16.61 5.75 42.58
CA HIS A 21 -17.51 4.61 42.38
C HIS A 21 -16.74 3.47 41.70
N MET A 22 -16.53 2.48 42.53
CA MET A 22 -16.29 1.06 42.36
C MET A 22 -16.38 0.52 40.92
N LEU A 23 -15.23 0.08 40.44
CA LEU A 23 -15.12 -0.96 39.39
C LEU A 23 -15.31 -2.33 40.07
N PRO A 24 -16.07 -3.25 39.50
CA PRO A 24 -16.12 -4.62 40.02
C PRO A 24 -14.81 -5.35 39.69
N GLN A 25 -14.22 -5.93 40.71
CA GLN A 25 -13.05 -6.79 40.65
C GLN A 25 -13.44 -8.14 40.04
N ILE A 26 -12.73 -8.54 38.98
CA ILE A 26 -12.79 -9.90 38.45
C ILE A 26 -11.79 -10.75 39.27
N PRO A 27 -12.23 -11.89 39.84
CA PRO A 27 -11.32 -12.76 40.59
C PRO A 27 -10.35 -13.53 39.70
N PRO A 28 -9.16 -13.87 40.19
CA PRO A 28 -8.18 -14.65 39.42
C PRO A 28 -8.65 -16.11 39.30
N LEU A 29 -8.60 -16.62 38.06
CA LEU A 29 -8.81 -18.05 37.80
C LEU A 29 -7.63 -18.85 38.36
N GLY A 30 -7.97 -19.76 39.29
CA GLY A 30 -7.05 -20.67 39.94
C GLY A 30 -6.50 -21.72 38.95
N ALA A 31 -5.26 -22.06 39.19
CA ALA A 31 -4.60 -23.21 38.61
C ALA A 31 -5.32 -24.48 39.03
N ASP A 32 -5.70 -25.30 38.08
CA ASP A 32 -6.02 -26.71 38.36
C ASP A 32 -5.19 -27.64 37.46
N THR A 33 -4.62 -28.59 38.17
CA THR A 33 -3.66 -29.60 37.80
C THR A 33 -4.29 -30.68 36.90
N ASN A 34 -3.45 -31.17 35.98
CA ASN A 34 -3.58 -32.39 35.16
C ASN A 34 -4.06 -33.62 35.93
N PRO A 35 -4.74 -34.62 35.31
CA PRO A 35 -3.94 -35.70 34.76
C PRO A 35 -4.41 -36.34 33.43
N ASP A 36 -3.39 -36.65 32.63
CA ASP A 36 -3.16 -37.91 31.89
C ASP A 36 -4.36 -38.66 31.30
N THR A 37 -4.51 -38.62 29.97
CA THR A 37 -4.97 -39.78 29.20
C THR A 37 -4.30 -39.82 27.82
N THR A 38 -3.34 -40.71 27.72
CA THR A 38 -2.78 -41.23 26.47
C THR A 38 -3.86 -41.92 25.63
N VAL A 39 -4.06 -41.44 24.39
CA VAL A 39 -4.71 -42.25 23.35
C VAL A 39 -3.74 -42.36 22.19
N THR A 40 -3.17 -43.56 22.12
CA THR A 40 -2.45 -44.08 20.95
C THR A 40 -3.45 -44.42 19.86
N THR A 41 -3.27 -43.85 18.67
CA THR A 41 -3.86 -44.37 17.43
C THR A 41 -2.75 -44.70 16.45
N THR A 42 -2.58 -45.97 16.23
CA THR A 42 -1.80 -46.57 15.15
C THR A 42 -2.47 -46.33 13.78
N PRO A 43 -1.70 -46.19 12.68
CA PRO A 43 -2.23 -46.11 11.34
C PRO A 43 -2.61 -47.48 10.77
N PRO A 44 -3.59 -47.62 9.92
CA PRO A 44 -3.90 -48.88 9.27
C PRO A 44 -2.98 -49.16 8.07
N GLU A 45 -2.57 -50.40 8.01
CA GLU A 45 -1.78 -51.02 6.96
C GLU A 45 -2.49 -51.11 5.61
N SER A 46 -1.64 -51.12 4.59
CA SER A 46 -1.92 -51.41 3.17
C SER A 46 -2.61 -52.72 2.93
N GLY A 47 -3.63 -52.73 2.08
CA GLY A 47 -4.19 -53.92 1.47
C GLY A 47 -4.07 -53.83 -0.04
N ASP A 48 -3.31 -54.74 -0.56
CA ASP A 48 -3.01 -55.02 -1.97
C ASP A 48 -4.15 -55.77 -2.65
N THR A 49 -4.15 -55.67 -3.98
CA THR A 49 -4.63 -56.53 -5.07
C THR A 49 -5.75 -55.96 -5.96
N GLY A 50 -5.45 -55.95 -7.27
CA GLY A 50 -6.41 -55.81 -8.34
C GLY A 50 -5.77 -55.51 -9.69
N ASP A 51 -5.24 -56.54 -10.31
CA ASP A 51 -4.81 -56.66 -11.71
C ASP A 51 -5.90 -56.20 -12.69
N GLY A 52 -5.53 -55.36 -13.68
CA GLY A 52 -6.40 -54.91 -14.75
C GLY A 52 -5.58 -54.37 -15.92
N THR A 53 -5.06 -55.29 -16.73
CA THR A 53 -4.40 -55.01 -18.01
C THR A 53 -5.34 -54.29 -18.97
N ALA A 54 -4.94 -53.08 -19.38
CA ALA A 54 -5.46 -52.40 -20.57
C ALA A 54 -4.29 -52.11 -21.52
N THR A 55 -4.39 -52.73 -22.68
CA THR A 55 -3.49 -52.63 -23.83
C THR A 55 -3.43 -51.21 -24.37
N ALA A 56 -2.20 -50.70 -24.58
CA ALA A 56 -1.89 -49.50 -25.33
C ALA A 56 -2.07 -49.72 -26.84
N PRO A 57 -2.52 -48.72 -27.62
CA PRO A 57 -2.46 -48.77 -29.07
C PRO A 57 -1.04 -48.45 -29.57
N GLU A 58 -0.65 -49.18 -30.60
CA GLU A 58 0.62 -49.05 -31.33
C GLU A 58 0.75 -47.65 -31.94
N THR A 59 1.93 -47.02 -31.73
CA THR A 59 2.32 -45.79 -32.41
C THR A 59 3.13 -46.14 -33.65
N ASP A 60 2.70 -45.58 -34.77
CA ASP A 60 3.35 -45.58 -36.09
C ASP A 60 4.66 -44.77 -36.00
N PRO A 61 5.79 -45.30 -36.45
CA PRO A 61 7.07 -44.61 -36.43
C PRO A 61 7.38 -43.93 -37.76
N ASP A 62 6.84 -42.74 -38.01
CA ASP A 62 7.40 -41.84 -39.05
C ASP A 62 6.71 -40.47 -39.00
N THR A 63 7.11 -39.66 -38.01
CA THR A 63 7.04 -38.19 -38.10
C THR A 63 8.13 -37.61 -37.19
N GLU A 64 9.17 -37.11 -37.84
CA GLU A 64 10.17 -36.27 -37.17
C GLU A 64 9.44 -35.07 -36.49
N PRO A 65 9.73 -34.73 -35.23
CA PRO A 65 9.24 -33.50 -34.65
C PRO A 65 10.07 -32.35 -35.22
N ASP A 66 9.39 -31.44 -35.90
CA ASP A 66 9.86 -30.12 -36.26
C ASP A 66 10.32 -29.42 -34.96
N THR A 67 11.63 -29.36 -34.76
CA THR A 67 12.24 -28.57 -33.71
C THR A 67 12.08 -27.10 -34.09
N LEU A 68 10.96 -26.52 -33.65
CA LEU A 68 10.89 -25.07 -33.50
C LEU A 68 11.95 -24.68 -32.45
N ALA A 69 13.06 -24.17 -32.95
CA ALA A 69 14.03 -23.49 -32.12
C ALA A 69 13.28 -22.32 -31.41
N VAL A 70 13.00 -22.50 -30.14
CA VAL A 70 12.65 -21.39 -29.26
C VAL A 70 13.92 -20.56 -29.14
N THR A 71 14.06 -19.57 -30.02
CA THR A 71 14.99 -18.48 -29.78
C THR A 71 14.55 -17.82 -28.48
N ALA A 72 15.43 -17.84 -27.49
CA ALA A 72 15.26 -17.02 -26.29
C ALA A 72 14.93 -15.58 -26.75
N PRO A 73 13.96 -14.89 -26.11
CA PRO A 73 13.74 -13.49 -26.44
C PRO A 73 15.05 -12.77 -26.20
N GLU A 74 15.51 -12.03 -27.22
CA GLU A 74 16.62 -11.08 -27.06
C GLU A 74 16.15 -10.11 -25.96
N THR A 75 16.74 -10.21 -24.78
CA THR A 75 16.66 -9.17 -23.76
C THR A 75 17.32 -7.96 -24.37
N GLU A 76 16.53 -6.95 -24.77
CA GLU A 76 17.09 -5.62 -24.99
C GLU A 76 17.89 -5.25 -23.72
N PRO A 77 19.09 -4.69 -23.85
CA PRO A 77 19.88 -4.32 -22.69
C PRO A 77 19.06 -3.38 -21.81
N ALA A 78 18.99 -3.70 -20.51
CA ALA A 78 18.36 -2.87 -19.51
C ALA A 78 18.81 -1.42 -19.73
N THR A 79 17.86 -0.49 -19.70
CA THR A 79 18.16 0.93 -19.84
C THR A 79 19.15 1.31 -18.75
N SER A 80 20.27 1.92 -19.12
CA SER A 80 21.27 2.37 -18.15
C SER A 80 20.61 3.17 -17.02
N PRO A 81 21.01 2.95 -15.76
CA PRO A 81 20.46 3.68 -14.62
C PRO A 81 20.52 5.19 -14.86
N THR A 82 19.46 5.90 -14.51
CA THR A 82 19.42 7.36 -14.64
C THR A 82 20.06 7.96 -13.40
N GLU A 83 21.16 8.69 -13.57
CA GLU A 83 21.77 9.47 -12.47
C GLU A 83 20.86 10.68 -12.17
N THR A 84 20.35 10.79 -10.94
CA THR A 84 19.75 12.02 -10.44
C THR A 84 20.79 12.78 -9.63
N SER A 85 21.15 13.96 -10.11
CA SER A 85 22.21 14.77 -9.53
C SER A 85 21.64 15.70 -8.45
N ALA A 86 21.89 15.37 -7.21
CA ALA A 86 21.89 16.36 -6.13
C ALA A 86 23.21 16.23 -5.39
N ASP A 87 24.30 16.66 -6.01
CA ASP A 87 25.64 16.51 -5.44
C ASP A 87 26.18 17.86 -4.96
N GLN A 88 26.58 17.91 -3.70
CA GLN A 88 27.54 18.90 -3.24
C GLN A 88 28.92 18.44 -3.78
N PRO A 89 29.67 19.28 -4.49
CA PRO A 89 30.96 18.87 -5.04
C PRO A 89 31.91 18.48 -3.92
N LEU A 90 32.51 17.30 -4.05
CA LEU A 90 33.69 16.94 -3.25
C LEU A 90 34.76 18.02 -3.41
N PRO A 91 35.48 18.40 -2.34
CA PRO A 91 36.46 19.49 -2.39
C PRO A 91 37.64 19.24 -3.32
N ASP A 92 37.92 17.99 -3.73
CA ASP A 92 39.04 17.63 -4.62
C ASP A 92 38.62 16.54 -5.60
N ASN A 93 38.54 16.89 -6.87
CA ASN A 93 38.41 16.07 -8.09
C ASN A 93 37.53 14.80 -8.00
N PRO A 94 36.24 14.87 -8.35
CA PRO A 94 35.30 13.73 -8.23
C PRO A 94 35.56 12.56 -9.23
N ASP A 95 36.54 12.70 -10.13
CA ASP A 95 36.88 11.73 -11.17
C ASP A 95 38.16 10.93 -10.85
N GLU A 96 38.71 11.00 -9.65
CA GLU A 96 39.87 10.20 -9.25
C GLU A 96 39.44 8.93 -8.51
N ASP A 97 39.95 7.78 -8.99
CA ASP A 97 39.81 6.50 -8.27
C ASP A 97 40.56 6.58 -6.94
N HIS A 98 39.81 6.53 -5.82
CA HIS A 98 40.40 6.46 -4.48
C HIS A 98 40.69 5.03 -4.07
N THR A 99 41.76 4.79 -3.33
CA THR A 99 42.14 3.49 -2.79
C THR A 99 42.34 3.58 -1.28
N ASP A 100 41.86 2.57 -0.55
CA ASP A 100 42.10 2.37 0.89
C ASP A 100 42.45 0.91 1.13
N ALA A 101 43.68 0.53 0.77
CA ALA A 101 44.15 -0.86 0.87
C ALA A 101 44.46 -1.26 2.31
N ASN A 102 44.77 -0.29 3.18
CA ASN A 102 45.07 -0.52 4.59
C ASN A 102 43.81 -0.47 5.48
N ASN A 103 42.67 -0.04 4.91
CA ASN A 103 41.35 0.01 5.54
C ASN A 103 41.30 0.96 6.77
N ASP A 104 42.03 2.08 6.73
CA ASP A 104 42.04 3.08 7.79
C ASP A 104 41.00 4.20 7.57
N GLY A 105 40.32 4.21 6.42
CA GLY A 105 39.28 5.16 6.05
C GLY A 105 39.81 6.43 5.40
N GLU A 106 41.08 6.46 5.07
CA GLU A 106 41.73 7.54 4.32
C GLU A 106 42.25 7.01 2.97
N CYS A 107 42.20 7.80 1.95
CA CYS A 107 42.75 7.43 0.64
C CYS A 107 44.29 7.29 0.73
N ASP A 108 44.83 6.13 0.34
CA ASP A 108 46.27 5.84 0.34
C ASP A 108 47.09 6.83 -0.50
N ASP A 109 46.51 7.43 -1.54
CA ASP A 109 47.19 8.30 -2.49
C ASP A 109 47.09 9.79 -2.09
N CYS A 110 45.92 10.24 -1.63
CA CYS A 110 45.67 11.68 -1.39
C CYS A 110 45.35 12.03 0.07
N GLY A 111 45.07 11.05 0.94
CA GLY A 111 44.84 11.25 2.38
C GLY A 111 43.50 11.87 2.74
N ILE A 112 42.53 11.94 1.80
CA ILE A 112 41.17 12.38 2.13
C ILE A 112 40.40 11.25 2.80
N SER A 113 39.38 11.56 3.59
CA SER A 113 38.46 10.55 4.11
C SER A 113 37.66 9.94 2.97
N VAL A 114 37.69 8.63 2.87
CA VAL A 114 36.90 7.83 1.91
C VAL A 114 35.74 7.10 2.60
N VAL A 115 35.45 7.49 3.82
CA VAL A 115 34.34 6.94 4.62
C VAL A 115 33.31 8.02 4.86
N ILE A 116 32.07 7.69 4.57
CA ILE A 116 30.91 8.51 4.91
C ILE A 116 29.94 7.74 5.82
N VAL A 117 29.09 8.47 6.51
CA VAL A 117 27.90 7.93 7.17
C VAL A 117 26.69 8.49 6.44
N LEU A 118 25.83 7.61 6.00
CA LEU A 118 24.54 7.96 5.39
C LEU A 118 23.45 7.88 6.45
N ASP A 119 22.58 8.90 6.47
CA ASP A 119 21.32 8.90 7.18
C ASP A 119 20.18 8.58 6.21
N LEU A 120 19.61 7.40 6.37
CA LEU A 120 18.58 6.85 5.49
C LEU A 120 17.22 6.97 6.16
N PHE A 121 16.31 7.75 5.57
CA PHE A 121 14.92 7.85 6.01
C PHE A 121 14.00 7.26 4.96
N ALA A 122 13.00 6.47 5.42
CA ALA A 122 11.96 5.98 4.54
C ALA A 122 10.57 6.21 5.15
N ILE A 123 9.65 6.67 4.30
CA ILE A 123 8.23 6.82 4.63
C ILE A 123 7.45 5.77 3.85
N ASN A 124 6.57 5.06 4.55
CA ASN A 124 5.69 4.07 3.95
C ASN A 124 4.25 4.31 4.43
N ASP A 125 3.27 3.93 3.61
CA ASP A 125 1.86 3.91 3.99
C ASP A 125 1.38 5.24 4.61
N LEU A 126 1.78 6.36 4.02
CA LEU A 126 1.36 7.70 4.48
C LEU A 126 -0.15 7.87 4.35
N HIS A 127 -0.75 7.24 3.33
CA HIS A 127 -2.18 7.29 3.05
C HIS A 127 -2.73 8.71 3.03
N GLY A 128 -1.99 9.61 2.38
CA GLY A 128 -2.40 11.00 2.18
C GLY A 128 -2.60 11.79 3.45
N LYS A 129 -2.00 11.42 4.59
CA LYS A 129 -2.12 12.15 5.87
C LYS A 129 -1.40 13.49 5.79
N PHE A 130 -1.95 14.38 4.98
CA PHE A 130 -1.35 15.67 4.64
C PHE A 130 -1.61 16.73 5.71
N CYS A 131 -2.87 16.90 6.12
CA CYS A 131 -3.27 17.81 7.16
C CYS A 131 -3.49 17.11 8.50
N ASP A 132 -3.39 17.88 9.58
CA ASP A 132 -3.80 17.45 10.91
C ASP A 132 -5.26 17.02 10.95
N SER A 133 -5.52 16.03 11.77
CA SER A 133 -6.86 15.57 12.09
C SER A 133 -7.03 15.49 13.62
N ASP A 134 -8.28 15.31 14.09
CA ASP A 134 -8.58 15.14 15.53
C ASP A 134 -7.78 14.00 16.22
N THR A 135 -7.22 13.08 15.44
CA THR A 135 -6.60 11.84 15.92
C THR A 135 -5.16 11.62 15.47
N GLN A 136 -4.67 12.39 14.51
CA GLN A 136 -3.35 12.21 13.89
C GLN A 136 -2.80 13.52 13.38
N GLY A 137 -1.47 13.73 13.51
CA GLY A 137 -0.73 14.81 12.88
C GLY A 137 -0.61 14.63 11.37
N GLY A 138 -0.50 15.73 10.66
CA GLY A 138 -0.20 15.81 9.24
C GLY A 138 1.29 15.64 8.95
N VAL A 139 1.70 16.11 7.77
CA VAL A 139 3.12 16.04 7.38
C VAL A 139 3.92 17.28 7.75
N ASP A 140 3.32 18.30 8.32
CA ASP A 140 3.96 19.58 8.63
C ASP A 140 5.05 19.46 9.71
N GLU A 141 4.77 18.78 10.85
CA GLU A 141 5.80 18.53 11.86
C GLU A 141 6.84 17.52 11.38
N LEU A 142 6.41 16.51 10.60
CA LEU A 142 7.33 15.57 9.97
C LEU A 142 8.26 16.28 9.00
N THR A 143 7.75 17.23 8.21
CA THR A 143 8.54 18.09 7.33
C THR A 143 9.61 18.85 8.10
N THR A 144 9.23 19.49 9.22
CA THR A 144 10.18 20.19 10.09
C THR A 144 11.24 19.24 10.64
N TYR A 145 10.84 18.05 11.08
CA TYR A 145 11.77 17.04 11.60
C TYR A 145 12.81 16.62 10.56
N LEU A 146 12.36 16.28 9.34
CA LEU A 146 13.25 15.87 8.25
C LEU A 146 14.15 17.01 7.78
N LYS A 147 13.62 18.25 7.67
CA LYS A 147 14.44 19.43 7.34
C LYS A 147 15.53 19.69 8.39
N ASN A 148 15.26 19.42 9.66
CA ASN A 148 16.30 19.51 10.69
C ASN A 148 17.38 18.43 10.48
N ALA A 149 17.02 17.21 10.09
CA ALA A 149 18.00 16.20 9.74
C ALA A 149 18.88 16.65 8.56
N TYR A 150 18.30 17.18 7.48
CA TYR A 150 19.06 17.75 6.35
C TYR A 150 20.00 18.91 6.73
N GLN A 151 19.75 19.59 7.86
CA GLN A 151 20.61 20.67 8.33
C GLN A 151 21.73 20.21 9.25
N THR A 152 21.57 19.06 9.90
CA THR A 152 22.49 18.55 10.93
C THR A 152 23.34 17.39 10.44
N GLU A 153 22.85 16.65 9.46
CA GLU A 153 23.52 15.49 8.88
C GLU A 153 24.00 15.79 7.46
N ASP A 154 25.22 15.35 7.13
CA ASP A 154 25.87 15.72 5.88
C ASP A 154 25.32 14.92 4.67
N HIS A 155 24.85 13.69 4.89
CA HIS A 155 24.51 12.76 3.82
C HIS A 155 23.15 12.08 4.05
N VAL A 156 22.07 12.85 3.91
CA VAL A 156 20.70 12.34 4.09
C VAL A 156 20.13 11.81 2.77
N ILE A 157 19.45 10.69 2.82
CA ILE A 157 18.64 10.13 1.75
C ILE A 157 17.23 9.89 2.29
N LEU A 158 16.24 10.47 1.63
CA LEU A 158 14.81 10.26 1.92
C LEU A 158 14.16 9.53 0.76
N LEU A 159 13.46 8.42 1.05
CA LEU A 159 12.76 7.63 0.05
C LEU A 159 11.37 7.22 0.55
N SER A 160 10.56 6.65 -0.35
CA SER A 160 9.27 6.08 0.02
C SER A 160 9.16 4.62 -0.40
N SER A 161 8.57 3.81 0.49
CA SER A 161 8.23 2.40 0.24
C SER A 161 6.74 2.21 -0.09
N GLY A 162 6.08 3.21 -0.71
CA GLY A 162 4.75 3.11 -1.31
C GLY A 162 3.58 3.45 -0.41
N ASP A 163 2.38 3.42 -1.00
CA ASP A 163 1.10 3.77 -0.39
C ASP A 163 1.08 5.19 0.17
N MET A 164 1.55 6.13 -0.63
CA MET A 164 1.66 7.54 -0.22
C MET A 164 0.35 8.31 -0.37
N TRP A 165 -0.47 7.99 -1.38
CA TRP A 165 -1.51 8.91 -1.86
C TRP A 165 -2.89 8.69 -1.24
N GLN A 166 -3.46 7.47 -1.36
CA GLN A 166 -4.86 7.22 -1.02
C GLN A 166 -5.10 7.21 0.48
N GLY A 167 -6.06 8.01 0.97
CA GLY A 167 -6.50 7.96 2.38
C GLY A 167 -7.17 9.24 2.87
N SER A 168 -6.48 10.38 2.93
CA SER A 168 -7.11 11.64 3.34
C SER A 168 -7.92 12.28 2.20
N SER A 169 -8.84 13.18 2.56
CA SER A 169 -9.69 13.84 1.57
C SER A 169 -8.88 14.75 0.64
N GLU A 170 -7.87 15.43 1.15
CA GLU A 170 -7.02 16.34 0.40
C GLU A 170 -6.28 15.58 -0.72
N SER A 171 -5.68 14.46 -0.37
CA SER A 171 -4.98 13.61 -1.31
C SER A 171 -5.95 12.93 -2.30
N ASN A 172 -7.07 12.40 -1.81
CA ASN A 172 -8.07 11.75 -2.66
C ASN A 172 -8.69 12.72 -3.69
N LEU A 173 -8.98 13.96 -3.29
CA LEU A 173 -9.53 14.99 -4.16
C LEU A 173 -8.53 15.50 -5.20
N THR A 174 -7.27 15.51 -4.86
CA THR A 174 -6.17 15.89 -5.75
C THR A 174 -5.51 14.70 -6.46
N LYS A 175 -6.04 13.47 -6.29
CA LYS A 175 -5.47 12.25 -6.91
C LYS A 175 -3.96 12.08 -6.65
N GLY A 176 -3.54 12.38 -5.42
CA GLY A 176 -2.15 12.27 -4.99
C GLY A 176 -1.27 13.46 -5.33
N PHE A 177 -1.68 14.38 -6.22
CA PHE A 177 -0.83 15.48 -6.67
C PHE A 177 -0.28 16.34 -5.53
N ILE A 178 -1.09 16.63 -4.50
CA ILE A 178 -0.63 17.43 -3.35
C ILE A 178 0.49 16.72 -2.57
N ILE A 179 0.43 15.39 -2.48
CA ILE A 179 1.47 14.57 -1.82
C ILE A 179 2.73 14.53 -2.69
N THR A 180 2.59 14.33 -4.01
CA THR A 180 3.74 14.32 -4.94
C THR A 180 4.49 15.65 -4.92
N GLU A 181 3.78 16.79 -4.87
CA GLU A 181 4.44 18.10 -4.73
C GLU A 181 5.11 18.31 -3.36
N TRP A 182 4.51 17.81 -2.30
CA TRP A 182 5.17 17.80 -1.01
C TRP A 182 6.45 16.96 -1.04
N MET A 183 6.43 15.80 -1.69
CA MET A 183 7.60 14.94 -1.86
C MET A 183 8.69 15.63 -2.69
N ASN A 184 8.33 16.36 -3.76
CA ASN A 184 9.29 17.20 -4.51
C ASN A 184 9.95 18.25 -3.59
N HIS A 185 9.15 18.91 -2.75
CA HIS A 185 9.68 19.91 -1.81
C HIS A 185 10.62 19.31 -0.77
N MET A 186 10.48 18.02 -0.47
CA MET A 186 11.30 17.28 0.50
C MET A 186 12.51 16.57 -0.11
N ASP A 187 12.75 16.72 -1.41
CA ASP A 187 13.89 16.11 -2.14
C ASP A 187 13.94 14.58 -1.98
N PHE A 188 12.80 13.91 -2.20
CA PHE A 188 12.78 12.45 -2.20
C PHE A 188 13.68 11.89 -3.28
N ALA A 189 14.50 10.90 -2.93
CA ALA A 189 15.36 10.21 -3.89
C ALA A 189 14.58 9.26 -4.82
N SER A 190 13.50 8.68 -4.31
CA SER A 190 12.61 7.80 -5.06
C SER A 190 11.31 7.53 -4.30
N MET A 191 10.30 7.05 -5.03
CA MET A 191 9.09 6.48 -4.46
C MET A 191 8.86 5.09 -5.07
N THR A 192 8.81 4.06 -4.25
CA THR A 192 8.32 2.75 -4.69
C THR A 192 6.80 2.80 -4.80
N LEU A 193 6.23 2.23 -5.87
CA LEU A 193 4.78 2.14 -5.99
C LEU A 193 4.23 1.08 -5.02
N GLY A 194 3.13 1.41 -4.36
CA GLY A 194 2.36 0.47 -3.56
C GLY A 194 1.06 0.06 -4.26
N ASN A 195 0.20 -0.67 -3.56
CA ASN A 195 -1.08 -1.09 -4.13
C ASN A 195 -2.10 0.05 -4.21
N HIS A 196 -2.02 1.03 -3.33
CA HIS A 196 -2.94 2.17 -3.31
C HIS A 196 -2.60 3.29 -4.31
N GLU A 197 -1.44 3.27 -4.95
CA GLU A 197 -1.18 4.13 -6.10
C GLU A 197 -2.07 3.79 -7.30
N TYR A 198 -2.58 2.55 -7.36
CA TYR A 198 -3.49 2.11 -8.41
C TYR A 198 -4.97 2.43 -8.16
N ASP A 199 -5.35 3.00 -7.03
CA ASP A 199 -6.77 3.16 -6.64
C ASP A 199 -7.58 4.04 -7.59
N TRP A 200 -6.93 4.88 -8.38
CA TRP A 200 -7.56 5.76 -9.36
C TRP A 200 -7.19 5.43 -10.82
N GLY A 201 -6.45 4.33 -11.02
CA GLY A 201 -6.03 3.85 -12.33
C GLY A 201 -4.65 4.38 -12.76
N GLU A 202 -4.09 3.71 -13.76
CA GLU A 202 -2.72 3.92 -14.21
C GLU A 202 -2.47 5.33 -14.79
N SER A 203 -3.50 6.00 -15.36
CA SER A 203 -3.35 7.35 -15.88
C SER A 203 -2.95 8.36 -14.80
N PHE A 204 -3.44 8.21 -13.57
CA PHE A 204 -3.05 9.10 -12.47
C PHE A 204 -1.64 8.79 -11.95
N ILE A 205 -1.17 7.55 -12.09
CA ILE A 205 0.23 7.23 -11.80
C ILE A 205 1.14 7.94 -12.81
N ASP A 206 0.79 7.87 -14.10
CA ASP A 206 1.54 8.50 -15.18
C ASP A 206 1.59 10.03 -15.01
N GLU A 207 0.44 10.68 -14.73
CA GLU A 207 0.37 12.11 -14.47
C GLU A 207 1.17 12.55 -13.22
N ASN A 208 1.16 11.76 -12.15
CA ASN A 208 1.99 12.02 -10.96
C ASN A 208 3.47 11.77 -11.23
N ALA A 209 3.83 10.78 -12.09
CA ALA A 209 5.20 10.55 -12.49
C ALA A 209 5.76 11.71 -13.34
N ASP A 210 4.93 12.33 -14.17
CA ASP A 210 5.29 13.54 -14.91
C ASP A 210 5.48 14.77 -14.00
N LEU A 211 4.78 14.82 -12.86
CA LEU A 211 4.90 15.90 -11.86
C LEU A 211 6.10 15.70 -10.93
N ALA A 212 6.47 14.44 -10.65
CA ALA A 212 7.51 14.10 -9.69
C ALA A 212 8.90 14.50 -10.19
N GLU A 213 9.71 15.10 -9.32
CA GLU A 213 11.13 15.41 -9.57
C GLU A 213 12.05 14.22 -9.21
N PHE A 214 11.46 13.09 -8.83
CA PHE A 214 12.12 11.84 -8.44
C PHE A 214 11.47 10.66 -9.20
N PRO A 215 12.18 9.55 -9.43
CA PRO A 215 11.60 8.40 -10.11
C PRO A 215 10.63 7.61 -9.24
N PHE A 216 9.55 7.11 -9.87
CA PHE A 216 8.77 6.02 -9.32
C PHE A 216 9.46 4.70 -9.64
N LEU A 217 9.51 3.79 -8.67
CA LEU A 217 10.20 2.50 -8.79
C LEU A 217 9.22 1.34 -8.64
N ALA A 218 9.24 0.42 -9.60
CA ALA A 218 8.55 -0.86 -9.53
C ALA A 218 9.13 -1.83 -10.58
N ILE A 219 10.18 -2.55 -10.23
CA ILE A 219 10.92 -3.44 -11.13
C ILE A 219 10.04 -4.53 -11.76
N ASN A 220 8.94 -4.88 -11.12
CA ASN A 220 8.10 -6.02 -11.48
C ASN A 220 6.76 -5.65 -12.13
N VAL A 221 6.54 -4.40 -12.51
CA VAL A 221 5.32 -3.94 -13.18
C VAL A 221 5.54 -3.88 -14.70
N TYR A 222 4.75 -4.63 -15.45
CA TYR A 222 4.93 -4.82 -16.88
C TYR A 222 3.64 -4.56 -17.64
N ASP A 223 3.72 -3.80 -18.72
CA ASP A 223 2.65 -3.58 -19.68
C ASP A 223 2.27 -4.89 -20.40
N ARG A 224 0.99 -5.22 -20.47
CA ARG A 224 0.48 -6.50 -21.00
C ARG A 224 0.67 -6.64 -22.50
N ASP A 225 0.57 -5.54 -23.25
CA ASP A 225 0.59 -5.55 -24.69
C ASP A 225 2.01 -5.64 -25.23
N THR A 226 2.93 -4.93 -24.58
CA THR A 226 4.34 -4.83 -25.03
C THR A 226 5.27 -5.79 -24.31
N ASN A 227 4.85 -6.32 -23.15
CA ASN A 227 5.69 -7.13 -22.25
C ASN A 227 6.97 -6.39 -21.81
N LYS A 228 6.94 -5.05 -21.78
CA LYS A 228 8.00 -4.19 -21.25
C LYS A 228 7.60 -3.65 -19.89
N GLN A 229 8.56 -3.15 -19.14
CA GLN A 229 8.27 -2.43 -17.89
C GLN A 229 7.31 -1.27 -18.18
N ALA A 230 6.39 -1.00 -17.27
CA ALA A 230 5.44 0.11 -17.38
C ALA A 230 6.19 1.45 -17.49
N SER A 231 5.69 2.36 -18.36
CA SER A 231 6.42 3.59 -18.72
C SER A 231 6.57 4.58 -17.57
N TYR A 232 5.65 4.56 -16.61
CA TYR A 232 5.60 5.46 -15.47
C TYR A 232 6.53 5.07 -14.31
N CYS A 233 7.25 3.96 -14.41
CA CYS A 233 8.17 3.53 -13.35
C CYS A 233 9.49 2.99 -13.92
N LYS A 234 10.50 2.91 -13.05
CA LYS A 234 11.81 2.33 -13.32
C LYS A 234 12.08 1.15 -12.40
N SER A 235 13.06 0.32 -12.76
CA SER A 235 13.55 -0.77 -11.89
C SER A 235 14.27 -0.23 -10.67
N SER A 236 15.13 0.76 -10.91
CA SER A 236 16.06 1.30 -9.91
C SER A 236 16.48 2.73 -10.24
N VAL A 237 17.22 3.33 -9.33
CA VAL A 237 17.94 4.59 -9.52
C VAL A 237 19.30 4.51 -8.86
N LEU A 238 20.30 5.14 -9.48
CA LEU A 238 21.61 5.44 -8.88
C LEU A 238 21.63 6.90 -8.41
N ILE A 239 22.05 7.12 -7.17
CA ILE A 239 22.25 8.47 -6.61
C ILE A 239 23.64 8.57 -6.00
N ARG A 240 24.18 9.78 -5.91
CA ARG A 240 25.48 10.04 -5.28
C ARG A 240 25.30 10.87 -4.02
N ARG A 241 26.00 10.51 -2.95
CA ARG A 241 26.06 11.28 -1.70
C ARG A 241 27.45 11.14 -1.10
N GLY A 242 28.13 12.29 -0.88
CA GLY A 242 29.43 12.35 -0.22
C GLY A 242 30.51 11.50 -0.86
N GLY A 243 30.45 11.25 -2.16
CA GLY A 243 31.38 10.40 -2.91
C GLY A 243 30.93 8.95 -3.09
N ALA A 244 30.03 8.44 -2.26
CA ALA A 244 29.46 7.11 -2.42
C ALA A 244 28.34 7.09 -3.48
N THR A 245 28.23 5.98 -4.17
CA THR A 245 27.17 5.69 -5.13
C THR A 245 26.17 4.69 -4.53
N ILE A 246 24.91 5.07 -4.47
CA ILE A 246 23.86 4.29 -3.81
C ILE A 246 22.84 3.85 -4.88
N GLY A 247 22.57 2.55 -4.95
CA GLY A 247 21.51 1.98 -5.77
C GLY A 247 20.22 1.83 -4.93
N ILE A 248 19.08 2.22 -5.49
CA ILE A 248 17.77 1.98 -4.89
C ILE A 248 16.93 1.16 -5.86
N ILE A 249 16.52 -0.03 -5.47
CA ILE A 249 15.62 -0.91 -6.24
C ILE A 249 14.24 -0.83 -5.62
N GLY A 250 13.18 -0.66 -6.42
CA GLY A 250 11.80 -0.66 -5.93
C GLY A 250 10.98 -1.82 -6.46
N ALA A 251 10.07 -2.37 -5.65
CA ALA A 251 9.14 -3.42 -6.06
C ALA A 251 7.82 -3.40 -5.30
N ILE A 252 6.76 -3.90 -5.94
CA ILE A 252 5.49 -4.24 -5.31
C ILE A 252 5.53 -5.75 -5.01
N GLY A 253 5.34 -6.12 -3.74
CA GLY A 253 5.33 -7.52 -3.31
C GLY A 253 4.01 -8.22 -3.57
N ASP A 254 3.68 -9.23 -2.77
CA ASP A 254 2.44 -10.03 -2.88
C ASP A 254 1.16 -9.20 -2.65
N CYS A 255 1.30 -8.00 -2.10
CA CYS A 255 0.21 -7.03 -1.95
C CYS A 255 -0.42 -6.61 -3.29
N TYR A 256 0.24 -6.84 -4.43
CA TYR A 256 -0.36 -6.64 -5.76
C TYR A 256 -1.73 -7.32 -5.89
N SER A 257 -1.95 -8.40 -5.18
CA SER A 257 -3.22 -9.15 -5.20
C SER A 257 -4.42 -8.37 -4.64
N SER A 258 -4.19 -7.26 -3.94
CA SER A 258 -5.21 -6.34 -3.45
C SER A 258 -5.55 -5.21 -4.45
N ILE A 259 -4.77 -5.04 -5.50
CA ILE A 259 -5.01 -4.05 -6.54
C ILE A 259 -6.26 -4.44 -7.36
N SER A 260 -7.12 -3.47 -7.63
CA SER A 260 -8.27 -3.69 -8.50
C SER A 260 -7.83 -4.05 -9.92
N GLY A 261 -8.30 -5.18 -10.42
CA GLY A 261 -8.04 -5.59 -11.81
C GLY A 261 -8.61 -4.63 -12.86
N GLU A 262 -9.58 -3.79 -12.49
CA GLU A 262 -10.08 -2.68 -13.33
C GLU A 262 -9.06 -1.55 -13.43
N MET A 263 -8.40 -1.22 -12.31
CA MET A 263 -7.48 -0.09 -12.19
C MET A 263 -6.04 -0.41 -12.61
N SER A 264 -5.74 -1.69 -12.84
CA SER A 264 -4.45 -2.20 -13.32
C SER A 264 -4.62 -3.09 -14.56
N ARG A 265 -5.59 -2.76 -15.43
CA ARG A 265 -5.96 -3.64 -16.55
C ARG A 265 -4.86 -3.77 -17.58
N ASP A 266 -4.07 -2.72 -17.78
CA ASP A 266 -3.07 -2.65 -18.85
C ASP A 266 -1.72 -3.21 -18.40
N VAL A 267 -1.56 -3.52 -17.11
CA VAL A 267 -0.32 -4.10 -16.55
C VAL A 267 -0.52 -5.45 -15.89
N TYR A 268 0.59 -6.15 -15.68
CA TYR A 268 0.67 -7.34 -14.85
C TYR A 268 1.92 -7.30 -13.98
N PHE A 269 1.91 -8.08 -12.90
CA PHE A 269 2.98 -8.10 -11.90
C PHE A 269 3.75 -9.41 -11.97
N LYS A 270 5.09 -9.33 -12.06
CA LYS A 270 5.94 -10.49 -11.87
C LYS A 270 6.16 -10.70 -10.37
N THR A 271 5.99 -11.92 -9.90
CA THR A 271 5.93 -12.24 -8.46
C THR A 271 6.75 -13.47 -8.13
N GLY A 272 6.95 -13.76 -6.85
CA GLY A 272 7.67 -14.95 -6.38
C GLY A 272 9.07 -15.06 -6.96
N ASP A 273 9.40 -16.22 -7.55
CA ASP A 273 10.73 -16.50 -8.11
C ASP A 273 11.12 -15.52 -9.25
N GLU A 274 10.15 -15.03 -10.04
CA GLU A 274 10.43 -14.05 -11.10
C GLU A 274 10.84 -12.70 -10.51
N LEU A 275 10.16 -12.21 -9.48
CA LEU A 275 10.53 -10.98 -8.78
C LEU A 275 11.92 -11.12 -8.15
N THR A 276 12.16 -12.22 -7.46
CA THR A 276 13.46 -12.51 -6.85
C THR A 276 14.60 -12.48 -7.89
N ALA A 277 14.38 -13.09 -9.05
CA ALA A 277 15.37 -13.10 -10.13
C ALA A 277 15.63 -11.69 -10.68
N LEU A 278 14.59 -10.87 -10.82
CA LEU A 278 14.71 -9.48 -11.27
C LEU A 278 15.54 -8.66 -10.27
N VAL A 279 15.24 -8.73 -8.97
CA VAL A 279 15.97 -7.98 -7.93
C VAL A 279 17.43 -8.38 -7.88
N LYS A 280 17.75 -9.69 -7.97
CA LYS A 280 19.14 -10.17 -8.00
C LYS A 280 19.90 -9.65 -9.21
N ALA A 281 19.31 -9.73 -10.39
CA ALA A 281 19.94 -9.25 -11.62
C ALA A 281 20.16 -7.72 -11.60
N GLU A 282 19.19 -6.97 -11.07
CA GLU A 282 19.29 -5.52 -10.93
C GLU A 282 20.37 -5.12 -9.94
N ALA A 283 20.46 -5.82 -8.78
CA ALA A 283 21.51 -5.57 -7.81
C ALA A 283 22.91 -5.83 -8.37
N GLU A 284 23.09 -6.92 -9.13
CA GLU A 284 24.34 -7.21 -9.84
C GLU A 284 24.69 -6.07 -10.83
N MET A 285 23.72 -5.63 -11.63
CA MET A 285 23.90 -4.54 -12.58
C MET A 285 24.28 -3.22 -11.88
N LEU A 286 23.63 -2.88 -10.76
CA LEU A 286 23.96 -1.70 -9.97
C LEU A 286 25.38 -1.77 -9.37
N ARG A 287 25.79 -2.95 -8.88
CA ARG A 287 27.17 -3.16 -8.40
C ARG A 287 28.18 -3.02 -9.54
N GLU A 288 27.89 -3.56 -10.71
CA GLU A 288 28.73 -3.38 -11.92
C GLU A 288 28.80 -1.91 -12.37
N ALA A 289 27.74 -1.14 -12.14
CA ALA A 289 27.69 0.29 -12.40
C ALA A 289 28.37 1.13 -11.29
N GLY A 290 28.95 0.49 -10.26
CA GLY A 290 29.73 1.13 -9.20
C GLY A 290 28.94 1.48 -7.95
N ALA A 291 27.78 0.84 -7.71
CA ALA A 291 27.06 1.06 -6.46
C ALA A 291 27.82 0.50 -5.25
N ASP A 292 28.14 1.36 -4.30
CA ASP A 292 28.79 1.01 -3.03
C ASP A 292 27.79 0.44 -2.02
N PHE A 293 26.51 0.83 -2.12
CA PHE A 293 25.43 0.44 -1.22
C PHE A 293 24.14 0.25 -2.01
N ILE A 294 23.37 -0.80 -1.72
CA ILE A 294 22.09 -1.09 -2.38
C ILE A 294 20.96 -1.12 -1.35
N ILE A 295 19.97 -0.26 -1.57
CA ILE A 295 18.71 -0.22 -0.84
C ILE A 295 17.66 -0.98 -1.63
N TYR A 296 16.95 -1.90 -1.00
CA TYR A 296 15.73 -2.48 -1.53
C TYR A 296 14.52 -1.84 -0.87
N SER A 297 13.74 -1.10 -1.64
CA SER A 297 12.49 -0.49 -1.20
C SER A 297 11.33 -1.36 -1.69
N LEU A 298 10.73 -2.11 -0.78
CA LEU A 298 9.71 -3.11 -1.06
C LEU A 298 8.37 -2.68 -0.50
N HIS A 299 7.37 -2.50 -1.37
CA HIS A 299 6.00 -2.34 -0.88
C HIS A 299 5.39 -3.71 -0.60
N ASP A 300 5.75 -4.27 0.50
CA ASP A 300 5.26 -5.46 1.19
C ASP A 300 5.93 -5.47 2.57
N GLY A 301 5.53 -6.38 3.44
CA GLY A 301 6.13 -6.46 4.75
C GLY A 301 5.74 -7.72 5.50
N TYR A 302 6.56 -8.10 6.46
CA TYR A 302 6.27 -9.24 7.30
C TYR A 302 5.22 -8.92 8.37
N GLY A 303 4.28 -9.83 8.53
CA GLY A 303 3.23 -9.72 9.53
C GLY A 303 1.87 -9.37 8.92
N SER A 304 0.85 -9.35 9.75
CA SER A 304 -0.47 -8.86 9.36
C SER A 304 -0.75 -7.54 10.07
N SER A 305 -1.60 -6.70 9.50
CA SER A 305 -2.08 -5.44 10.11
C SER A 305 -2.71 -5.60 11.50
N SER A 306 -2.90 -6.83 11.96
CA SER A 306 -3.35 -7.19 13.31
C SER A 306 -2.16 -7.59 14.18
N SER A 307 -1.64 -6.64 14.93
CA SER A 307 -0.79 -6.71 16.13
C SER A 307 -0.24 -8.09 16.52
N GLY A 308 0.92 -8.46 16.05
CA GLY A 308 1.75 -9.52 16.60
C GLY A 308 3.18 -9.03 16.84
N SER A 309 3.90 -9.60 17.79
CA SER A 309 5.33 -9.36 17.88
C SER A 309 6.04 -10.12 16.77
N ILE A 310 6.74 -9.41 15.91
CA ILE A 310 7.58 -9.95 14.87
C ILE A 310 8.94 -10.27 15.50
N SER A 311 9.54 -11.41 15.14
CA SER A 311 10.86 -11.82 15.59
C SER A 311 11.80 -12.02 14.42
N ASP A 312 13.11 -11.83 14.64
CA ASP A 312 14.13 -12.04 13.61
C ASP A 312 14.03 -13.43 12.97
N SER A 313 13.74 -14.47 13.75
CA SER A 313 13.59 -15.82 13.21
C SER A 313 12.37 -16.00 12.31
N ALA A 314 11.30 -15.28 12.57
CA ALA A 314 10.10 -15.31 11.71
C ALA A 314 10.34 -14.53 10.42
N LEU A 315 11.00 -13.39 10.50
CA LEU A 315 11.42 -12.59 9.37
C LEU A 315 12.35 -13.39 8.45
N SER A 316 13.38 -14.02 9.01
CA SER A 316 14.33 -14.85 8.26
C SER A 316 13.63 -16.00 7.53
N ALA A 317 12.66 -16.65 8.17
CA ALA A 317 11.88 -17.71 7.51
C ALA A 317 11.10 -17.21 6.29
N TYR A 318 10.73 -15.93 6.27
CA TYR A 318 10.01 -15.30 5.16
C TYR A 318 10.94 -14.85 4.04
N TYR A 319 12.05 -14.16 4.37
CA TYR A 319 12.92 -13.49 3.39
C TYR A 319 14.14 -14.29 2.92
N ASP A 320 14.76 -15.13 3.76
CA ASP A 320 15.97 -15.85 3.39
C ASP A 320 15.85 -16.66 2.08
N PRO A 321 14.72 -17.31 1.79
CA PRO A 321 14.56 -17.98 0.51
C PRO A 321 14.57 -17.02 -0.69
N MET A 322 14.24 -15.74 -0.48
CA MET A 322 14.08 -14.74 -1.52
C MET A 322 15.35 -13.95 -1.78
N LEU A 323 16.09 -13.55 -0.73
CA LEU A 323 17.16 -12.56 -0.80
C LEU A 323 18.49 -13.04 -0.19
N SER A 324 18.71 -14.34 0.01
CA SER A 324 19.93 -14.85 0.62
C SER A 324 21.22 -14.34 -0.04
N GLU A 325 22.29 -14.18 0.76
CA GLU A 325 23.69 -13.93 0.32
C GLU A 325 24.06 -12.48 -0.02
N GLY A 326 23.55 -11.47 0.72
CA GLY A 326 24.06 -10.10 0.60
C GLY A 326 23.76 -9.43 -0.76
N VAL A 327 22.64 -9.79 -1.37
CA VAL A 327 22.18 -9.18 -2.62
C VAL A 327 21.95 -7.68 -2.44
N VAL A 328 21.37 -7.29 -1.31
CA VAL A 328 21.12 -5.89 -0.92
C VAL A 328 21.66 -5.65 0.50
N ASP A 329 21.92 -4.39 0.84
CA ASP A 329 22.52 -4.02 2.13
C ASP A 329 21.46 -3.72 3.20
N ILE A 330 20.26 -3.26 2.79
CA ILE A 330 19.14 -2.91 3.65
C ILE A 330 17.82 -3.01 2.90
N VAL A 331 16.72 -3.33 3.62
CA VAL A 331 15.36 -3.37 3.07
C VAL A 331 14.47 -2.39 3.84
N PHE A 332 13.82 -1.48 3.13
CA PHE A 332 12.73 -0.66 3.64
C PHE A 332 11.40 -1.22 3.12
N GLU A 333 10.43 -1.39 4.02
CA GLU A 333 9.20 -2.12 3.77
C GLU A 333 7.95 -1.27 4.01
N GLY A 334 6.77 -1.75 3.53
CA GLY A 334 5.48 -1.10 3.66
C GLY A 334 4.31 -2.07 3.79
N HIS A 335 3.11 -1.64 3.36
CA HIS A 335 1.88 -2.40 3.22
C HIS A 335 1.25 -2.94 4.52
N THR A 336 2.02 -3.57 5.38
CA THR A 336 1.47 -4.23 6.58
C THR A 336 1.26 -3.27 7.76
N HIS A 337 1.67 -2.00 7.63
CA HIS A 337 1.60 -0.96 8.67
C HIS A 337 2.24 -1.35 10.01
N GLN A 338 3.17 -2.31 9.98
CA GLN A 338 3.90 -2.74 11.17
C GLN A 338 5.02 -1.74 11.50
N ARG A 339 5.56 -1.85 12.69
CA ARG A 339 6.70 -1.05 13.16
C ARG A 339 7.77 -2.00 13.68
N TYR A 340 8.84 -2.12 12.93
CA TYR A 340 9.99 -2.95 13.29
C TYR A 340 11.27 -2.47 12.63
N ALA A 341 12.39 -2.88 13.22
CA ALA A 341 13.72 -2.89 12.64
C ALA A 341 14.37 -4.20 13.08
N LEU A 342 14.39 -5.18 12.19
CA LEU A 342 14.78 -6.56 12.47
C LEU A 342 15.88 -7.00 11.50
N ARG A 343 16.65 -8.01 11.88
CA ARG A 343 17.65 -8.62 10.99
C ARG A 343 17.19 -9.99 10.54
N ASP A 344 17.45 -10.30 9.27
CA ASP A 344 17.36 -11.66 8.75
C ASP A 344 18.58 -12.51 9.11
N SER A 345 18.67 -13.76 8.63
CA SER A 345 19.78 -14.66 8.95
C SER A 345 21.11 -14.23 8.33
N ASP A 346 21.09 -13.45 7.26
CA ASP A 346 22.29 -12.93 6.58
C ASP A 346 22.77 -11.61 7.21
N GLY A 347 22.00 -11.08 8.17
CA GLY A 347 22.32 -9.88 8.91
C GLY A 347 21.82 -8.60 8.26
N VAL A 348 21.01 -8.70 7.19
CA VAL A 348 20.37 -7.56 6.53
C VAL A 348 19.24 -7.03 7.40
N TYR A 349 19.14 -5.71 7.53
CA TYR A 349 18.03 -5.09 8.25
C TYR A 349 16.81 -4.92 7.36
N HIS A 350 15.66 -5.24 7.94
CA HIS A 350 14.32 -4.97 7.42
C HIS A 350 13.62 -3.99 8.32
N ILE A 351 13.14 -2.88 7.77
CA ILE A 351 12.59 -1.78 8.55
C ILE A 351 11.24 -1.36 7.98
N GLN A 352 10.25 -1.20 8.87
CA GLN A 352 8.96 -0.62 8.53
C GLN A 352 8.56 0.39 9.61
N GLY A 353 8.21 1.62 9.20
CA GLY A 353 7.94 2.75 10.09
C GLY A 353 6.52 2.80 10.66
N GLY A 354 5.63 1.95 10.16
CA GLY A 354 4.18 2.01 10.44
C GLY A 354 3.41 2.68 9.31
N GLY A 355 2.12 2.87 9.47
CA GLY A 355 1.27 3.53 8.49
C GLY A 355 0.58 4.78 9.06
N ASP A 356 -0.09 5.55 8.20
CA ASP A 356 -0.87 6.74 8.58
C ASP A 356 -0.05 7.80 9.35
N ASN A 357 1.18 8.09 8.96
CA ASN A 357 2.09 9.01 9.68
C ASN A 357 2.28 8.68 11.18
N LYS A 358 2.20 7.40 11.56
CA LYS A 358 2.46 6.98 12.96
C LYS A 358 3.93 6.83 13.29
N GLY A 359 4.79 6.89 12.29
CA GLY A 359 6.23 6.84 12.39
C GLY A 359 6.88 6.69 11.02
N ILE A 360 8.20 6.72 11.00
CA ILE A 360 9.05 6.55 9.80
C ILE A 360 10.17 5.58 10.09
N SER A 361 10.78 5.03 9.06
CA SER A 361 11.97 4.19 9.15
C SER A 361 13.23 5.06 9.12
N HIS A 362 14.24 4.68 9.90
CA HIS A 362 15.55 5.33 9.90
C HIS A 362 16.67 4.31 10.03
N ALA A 363 17.77 4.53 9.32
CA ALA A 363 19.00 3.76 9.48
C ALA A 363 20.22 4.65 9.22
N GLU A 364 21.31 4.33 9.91
CA GLU A 364 22.63 4.87 9.63
C GLU A 364 23.49 3.80 8.96
N ALA A 365 24.14 4.14 7.86
CA ALA A 365 25.03 3.24 7.15
C ALA A 365 26.40 3.89 6.95
N ARG A 366 27.46 3.19 7.34
CA ARG A 366 28.85 3.59 7.08
C ARG A 366 29.30 2.94 5.78
N ILE A 367 29.81 3.75 4.87
CA ILE A 367 30.31 3.30 3.55
C ILE A 367 31.74 3.78 3.37
N ASN A 368 32.62 2.87 2.98
CA ASN A 368 33.93 3.17 2.46
C ASN A 368 33.86 3.08 0.92
N PHE A 369 33.75 4.19 0.24
CA PHE A 369 33.55 4.24 -1.20
C PHE A 369 34.82 3.96 -2.02
N ALA A 370 36.00 3.89 -1.38
CA ALA A 370 37.24 3.48 -2.04
C ALA A 370 37.37 1.95 -2.21
N ASN A 371 36.63 1.16 -1.44
CA ASN A 371 36.69 -0.30 -1.52
C ASN A 371 35.32 -0.98 -1.47
N GLY A 372 34.22 -0.22 -1.46
CA GLY A 372 32.84 -0.73 -1.46
C GLY A 372 32.44 -1.45 -0.17
N GLN A 373 33.20 -1.31 0.93
CA GLN A 373 32.80 -1.89 2.21
C GLN A 373 31.71 -1.07 2.87
N SER A 374 30.59 -1.68 3.17
CA SER A 374 29.45 -1.05 3.84
C SER A 374 29.06 -1.77 5.11
N THR A 375 28.45 -1.05 6.04
CA THR A 375 27.91 -1.61 7.28
C THR A 375 26.77 -0.74 7.78
N VAL A 376 25.59 -1.32 8.00
CA VAL A 376 24.49 -0.64 8.68
C VAL A 376 24.83 -0.57 10.19
N LEU A 377 24.99 0.65 10.68
CA LEU A 377 25.40 0.94 12.07
C LEU A 377 24.21 0.83 13.02
N SER A 378 23.09 1.40 12.61
CA SER A 378 21.84 1.42 13.37
C SER A 378 20.65 1.31 12.43
N ALA A 379 19.54 0.76 12.94
CA ALA A 379 18.27 0.73 12.26
C ALA A 379 17.15 0.80 13.29
N GLU A 380 16.20 1.71 13.10
CA GLU A 380 15.07 1.88 14.01
C GLU A 380 13.82 2.36 13.26
N TYR A 381 12.66 2.23 13.87
CA TYR A 381 11.51 3.05 13.51
C TYR A 381 11.42 4.25 14.46
N ILE A 382 11.16 5.42 13.90
CA ILE A 382 10.97 6.66 14.65
C ILE A 382 9.47 6.91 14.80
N PRO A 383 8.90 6.81 16.03
CA PRO A 383 7.48 7.04 16.22
C PRO A 383 7.12 8.53 16.05
N ALA A 384 5.91 8.82 15.57
CA ALA A 384 5.41 10.20 15.38
C ALA A 384 5.54 11.08 16.63
N SER A 385 5.50 10.51 17.83
CA SER A 385 5.72 11.25 19.09
C SER A 385 7.09 11.94 19.18
N ARG A 386 8.05 11.58 18.33
CA ARG A 386 9.36 12.25 18.25
C ARG A 386 9.26 13.62 17.58
N TYR A 387 8.32 13.82 16.65
CA TYR A 387 8.18 15.06 15.88
C TYR A 387 6.84 15.78 16.08
N ALA A 388 5.79 15.15 16.56
CA ALA A 388 4.47 15.74 16.76
C ALA A 388 4.40 16.95 17.71
N HIS A 389 5.51 17.37 18.30
CA HIS A 389 5.61 18.55 19.16
C HIS A 389 6.36 19.71 18.50
N LEU A 390 6.86 19.51 17.30
CA LEU A 390 7.57 20.54 16.55
C LEU A 390 6.56 21.56 16.00
N GLU A 391 7.06 22.74 15.65
CA GLU A 391 6.27 23.70 14.88
C GLU A 391 6.13 23.18 13.44
N GLY A 392 4.91 23.18 12.91
CA GLY A 392 4.62 22.70 11.56
C GLY A 392 5.30 23.55 10.48
N ASP A 393 5.71 22.92 9.39
CA ASP A 393 6.32 23.62 8.26
C ASP A 393 5.23 24.29 7.40
N PRO A 394 5.40 25.55 6.97
CA PRO A 394 4.39 26.29 6.21
C PRO A 394 4.15 25.77 4.78
N ILE A 395 4.88 24.75 4.31
CA ILE A 395 4.67 24.16 3.00
C ILE A 395 3.27 23.56 2.87
N VAL A 396 2.73 22.98 3.94
CA VAL A 396 1.39 22.40 3.97
C VAL A 396 0.33 23.46 3.64
N ASP A 397 0.38 24.61 4.33
CA ASP A 397 -0.53 25.74 4.05
C ASP A 397 -0.37 26.25 2.61
N THR A 398 0.86 26.30 2.10
CA THR A 398 1.16 26.75 0.73
C THR A 398 0.52 25.81 -0.31
N LEU A 399 0.66 24.50 -0.13
CA LEU A 399 0.09 23.51 -1.03
C LEU A 399 -1.44 23.45 -0.90
N MET A 400 -1.98 23.57 0.32
CA MET A 400 -3.43 23.67 0.53
C MET A 400 -4.05 24.88 -0.20
N GLU A 401 -3.37 26.04 -0.17
CA GLU A 401 -3.84 27.21 -0.94
C GLU A 401 -3.74 26.98 -2.45
N LYS A 402 -2.68 26.29 -2.93
CA LYS A 402 -2.53 25.92 -4.33
C LYS A 402 -3.67 25.03 -4.84
N TYR A 403 -4.05 24.04 -4.06
CA TYR A 403 -5.06 23.02 -4.41
C TYR A 403 -6.46 23.32 -3.85
N LYS A 404 -6.68 24.55 -3.33
CA LYS A 404 -7.91 24.90 -2.61
C LYS A 404 -9.20 24.66 -3.39
N ASP A 405 -9.19 24.85 -4.71
CA ASP A 405 -10.38 24.68 -5.53
C ASP A 405 -10.80 23.20 -5.59
N GLN A 406 -9.84 22.26 -5.70
CA GLN A 406 -10.11 20.83 -5.65
C GLN A 406 -10.50 20.40 -4.23
N VAL A 407 -9.75 20.82 -3.22
CA VAL A 407 -9.98 20.43 -1.82
C VAL A 407 -11.30 20.99 -1.30
N SER A 408 -11.67 22.22 -1.68
CA SER A 408 -12.93 22.84 -1.24
C SER A 408 -14.18 22.12 -1.76
N ALA A 409 -14.08 21.43 -2.90
CA ALA A 409 -15.19 20.61 -3.41
C ALA A 409 -15.60 19.52 -2.40
N GLY A 410 -14.66 19.03 -1.62
CA GLY A 410 -14.94 18.08 -0.53
C GLY A 410 -15.75 18.67 0.62
N SER A 411 -15.75 19.98 0.80
CA SER A 411 -16.49 20.67 1.87
C SER A 411 -17.98 20.82 1.59
N GLU A 412 -18.44 20.41 0.39
CA GLU A 412 -19.86 20.42 0.05
C GLU A 412 -20.65 19.60 1.06
N VAL A 413 -21.66 20.22 1.69
CA VAL A 413 -22.60 19.52 2.58
C VAL A 413 -23.66 18.85 1.70
N LEU A 414 -23.61 17.52 1.66
CA LEU A 414 -24.55 16.70 0.90
C LEU A 414 -25.92 16.60 1.56
N GLY A 415 -25.97 16.57 2.88
CA GLY A 415 -27.18 16.40 3.65
C GLY A 415 -26.91 16.27 5.14
N HIS A 416 -27.93 15.87 5.89
CA HIS A 416 -27.88 15.73 7.35
C HIS A 416 -28.16 14.29 7.77
N ASN A 417 -27.26 13.72 8.55
CA ASN A 417 -27.39 12.39 9.12
C ASN A 417 -27.97 12.50 10.55
N ALA A 418 -29.18 12.02 10.75
CA ALA A 418 -29.88 12.16 12.04
C ALA A 418 -29.29 11.26 13.14
N ALA A 419 -28.57 10.20 12.80
CA ALA A 419 -28.05 9.22 13.75
C ALA A 419 -26.67 8.69 13.31
N TYR A 420 -25.92 8.09 14.24
CA TYR A 420 -24.71 7.35 13.91
C TYR A 420 -25.00 6.22 12.92
N ARG A 421 -24.13 6.07 11.92
CA ARG A 421 -24.14 4.96 10.97
C ARG A 421 -22.76 4.27 10.94
N SER A 422 -22.80 2.98 11.12
CA SER A 422 -21.59 2.13 10.98
C SER A 422 -21.17 2.00 9.52
N GLY A 423 -19.97 1.49 9.30
CA GLY A 423 -19.51 1.11 7.96
C GLY A 423 -20.45 0.10 7.28
N ASP A 424 -20.96 -0.86 8.03
CA ASP A 424 -21.90 -1.88 7.52
C ASP A 424 -23.22 -1.26 7.05
N ASP A 425 -23.75 -0.25 7.80
CA ASP A 425 -24.96 0.47 7.37
C ASP A 425 -24.73 1.19 6.02
N ILE A 426 -23.53 1.73 5.81
CA ILE A 426 -23.15 2.39 4.55
C ILE A 426 -23.04 1.37 3.41
N CYS A 427 -22.38 0.24 3.66
CA CYS A 427 -22.23 -0.82 2.67
C CYS A 427 -23.59 -1.42 2.27
N GLN A 428 -24.48 -1.67 3.24
CA GLN A 428 -25.81 -2.17 2.93
C GLN A 428 -26.63 -1.15 2.13
N LEU A 429 -26.57 0.12 2.48
CA LEU A 429 -27.22 1.18 1.71
C LEU A 429 -26.70 1.26 0.27
N SER A 430 -25.38 1.12 0.08
CA SER A 430 -24.80 1.07 -1.27
C SER A 430 -25.34 -0.12 -2.07
N ALA A 431 -25.44 -1.31 -1.47
CA ALA A 431 -26.07 -2.47 -2.11
C ALA A 431 -27.54 -2.23 -2.47
N ASP A 432 -28.28 -1.55 -1.60
CA ASP A 432 -29.69 -1.17 -1.85
C ASP A 432 -29.82 -0.22 -3.05
N LEU A 433 -28.89 0.74 -3.17
CA LEU A 433 -28.83 1.64 -4.32
C LEU A 433 -28.48 0.90 -5.60
N TYR A 434 -27.53 -0.05 -5.57
CA TYR A 434 -27.20 -0.86 -6.75
C TYR A 434 -28.40 -1.70 -7.21
N ALA A 435 -29.17 -2.27 -6.28
CA ALA A 435 -30.38 -3.01 -6.64
C ALA A 435 -31.42 -2.10 -7.33
N ARG A 436 -31.59 -0.84 -6.87
CA ARG A 436 -32.48 0.13 -7.51
C ARG A 436 -31.98 0.53 -8.90
N VAL A 437 -30.69 0.83 -9.04
CA VAL A 437 -30.06 1.12 -10.33
C VAL A 437 -30.25 -0.02 -11.32
N ALA A 438 -30.10 -1.27 -10.84
CA ALA A 438 -30.25 -2.46 -11.67
C ALA A 438 -31.63 -2.54 -12.34
N GLU A 439 -32.70 -2.22 -11.61
CA GLU A 439 -34.08 -2.23 -12.13
C GLU A 439 -34.33 -1.14 -13.19
N GLU A 440 -33.70 0.01 -13.03
CA GLU A 440 -33.91 1.16 -13.89
C GLU A 440 -33.00 1.14 -15.13
N ALA A 441 -31.72 0.78 -14.96
CA ALA A 441 -30.70 0.92 -15.99
C ALA A 441 -30.60 -0.32 -16.90
N PHE A 442 -31.02 -1.50 -16.44
CA PHE A 442 -30.86 -2.76 -17.17
C PHE A 442 -32.18 -3.56 -17.28
N PRO A 443 -33.27 -2.92 -17.74
CA PRO A 443 -34.60 -3.55 -17.79
C PRO A 443 -34.69 -4.75 -18.75
N GLU A 444 -33.73 -4.90 -19.67
CA GLU A 444 -33.62 -6.02 -20.59
C GLU A 444 -33.00 -7.27 -19.97
N TYR A 445 -32.38 -7.14 -18.80
CA TYR A 445 -31.79 -8.25 -18.04
C TYR A 445 -32.61 -8.55 -16.80
N ASP A 446 -32.70 -9.82 -16.48
CA ASP A 446 -33.37 -10.30 -15.27
C ASP A 446 -32.37 -10.23 -14.10
N VAL A 447 -32.09 -8.99 -13.64
CA VAL A 447 -31.10 -8.76 -12.57
C VAL A 447 -31.71 -9.16 -11.24
N VAL A 448 -31.08 -10.10 -10.54
CA VAL A 448 -31.64 -10.71 -9.32
C VAL A 448 -31.19 -10.03 -8.04
N LEU A 449 -30.03 -9.39 -8.05
CA LEU A 449 -29.55 -8.61 -6.89
C LEU A 449 -28.51 -7.55 -7.28
N GLY A 450 -28.40 -6.52 -6.45
CA GLY A 450 -27.29 -5.59 -6.38
C GLY A 450 -26.46 -5.81 -5.14
N GLY A 451 -25.15 -5.51 -5.22
CA GLY A 451 -24.26 -5.63 -4.09
C GLY A 451 -22.83 -5.99 -4.48
N GLY A 452 -22.07 -6.47 -3.52
CA GLY A 452 -20.71 -6.89 -3.79
C GLY A 452 -19.84 -6.99 -2.56
N PHE A 453 -18.55 -7.04 -2.78
CA PHE A 453 -17.53 -6.98 -1.74
C PHE A 453 -17.35 -5.51 -1.31
N LEU A 454 -18.34 -5.01 -0.57
CA LEU A 454 -18.36 -3.64 -0.12
C LEU A 454 -17.69 -3.55 1.25
N LYS A 455 -16.69 -2.70 1.35
CA LYS A 455 -16.01 -2.39 2.60
C LYS A 455 -15.72 -0.91 2.65
N VAL A 456 -16.19 -0.23 3.68
CA VAL A 456 -15.73 1.13 3.95
C VAL A 456 -14.32 1.09 4.53
N ARG A 457 -13.54 2.11 4.25
CA ARG A 457 -12.20 2.23 4.82
C ARG A 457 -12.30 2.38 6.36
N SER A 458 -11.70 1.44 7.09
CA SER A 458 -11.65 1.49 8.55
C SER A 458 -10.66 2.61 9.00
N PRO A 459 -10.93 3.37 10.08
CA PRO A 459 -12.02 3.18 11.05
C PRO A 459 -13.22 4.09 10.83
N TYR A 460 -13.50 4.51 9.61
CA TYR A 460 -14.48 5.55 9.33
C TYR A 460 -15.93 5.10 9.53
N ASN A 461 -16.70 5.97 10.16
CA ASN A 461 -18.13 5.86 10.39
C ASN A 461 -18.74 7.25 10.30
N LEU A 462 -20.02 7.38 10.00
CA LEU A 462 -20.69 8.66 9.99
C LEU A 462 -21.34 8.95 11.33
N LYS A 463 -20.93 10.03 11.97
CA LYS A 463 -21.59 10.56 13.16
C LYS A 463 -22.89 11.28 12.75
N ALA A 464 -23.78 11.52 13.73
CA ALA A 464 -24.90 12.44 13.52
C ALA A 464 -24.38 13.86 13.24
N GLY A 465 -24.99 14.54 12.29
CA GLY A 465 -24.60 15.88 11.84
C GLY A 465 -24.61 16.01 10.33
N ASP A 466 -24.04 17.10 9.83
CA ASP A 466 -23.89 17.32 8.41
C ASP A 466 -22.90 16.32 7.81
N VAL A 467 -23.24 15.83 6.63
CA VAL A 467 -22.42 14.90 5.86
C VAL A 467 -21.81 15.64 4.69
N THR A 468 -20.49 15.68 4.62
CA THR A 468 -19.76 16.30 3.52
C THR A 468 -19.30 15.28 2.49
N TYR A 469 -18.99 15.76 1.28
CA TYR A 469 -18.43 14.91 0.22
C TYR A 469 -17.06 14.33 0.63
N SER A 470 -16.22 15.11 1.35
CA SER A 470 -14.96 14.63 1.91
C SER A 470 -15.15 13.42 2.85
N GLN A 471 -16.14 13.48 3.74
CA GLN A 471 -16.43 12.36 4.64
C GLN A 471 -16.86 11.11 3.86
N LEU A 472 -17.63 11.29 2.80
CA LEU A 472 -18.04 10.18 1.93
C LEU A 472 -16.85 9.61 1.17
N GLN A 473 -15.95 10.47 0.70
CA GLN A 473 -14.73 10.07 0.01
C GLN A 473 -13.73 9.33 0.92
N MET A 474 -13.67 9.67 2.20
CA MET A 474 -12.87 8.93 3.18
C MET A 474 -13.46 7.54 3.48
N LEU A 475 -14.78 7.39 3.40
CA LEU A 475 -15.45 6.11 3.59
C LEU A 475 -15.33 5.19 2.38
N LEU A 476 -15.49 5.75 1.19
CA LEU A 476 -15.51 5.06 -0.10
C LEU A 476 -14.50 5.74 -1.05
N PRO A 477 -13.20 5.59 -0.79
CA PRO A 477 -12.17 6.36 -1.50
C PRO A 477 -11.95 5.93 -2.96
N PHE A 478 -12.41 4.73 -3.32
CA PHE A 478 -12.14 4.13 -4.62
C PHE A 478 -13.09 4.66 -5.69
N ASP A 479 -12.57 4.85 -6.89
CA ASP A 479 -13.34 5.28 -8.07
C ASP A 479 -14.01 4.08 -8.76
N ASN A 480 -14.63 3.22 -7.98
CA ASN A 480 -15.37 2.08 -8.50
C ASN A 480 -16.60 2.51 -9.28
N THR A 481 -16.77 1.96 -10.49
CA THR A 481 -17.99 2.08 -11.30
C THR A 481 -18.92 0.90 -11.04
N LEU A 482 -20.13 0.88 -11.64
CA LEU A 482 -21.03 -0.27 -11.53
C LEU A 482 -20.98 -1.12 -12.80
N VAL A 483 -20.92 -2.44 -12.61
CA VAL A 483 -20.77 -3.44 -13.65
C VAL A 483 -21.87 -4.48 -13.53
N LEU A 484 -22.64 -4.65 -14.62
CA LEU A 484 -23.58 -5.76 -14.75
C LEU A 484 -22.80 -7.02 -15.11
N CYS A 485 -22.92 -8.04 -14.29
CA CYS A 485 -22.23 -9.30 -14.46
C CYS A 485 -23.20 -10.47 -14.56
N SER A 486 -22.80 -11.49 -15.31
CA SER A 486 -23.43 -12.82 -15.27
C SER A 486 -22.68 -13.75 -14.33
N ILE A 487 -23.42 -14.64 -13.66
CA ILE A 487 -22.89 -15.60 -12.69
C ILE A 487 -23.67 -16.91 -12.74
N LYS A 488 -23.00 -18.04 -12.53
CA LYS A 488 -23.68 -19.33 -12.34
C LYS A 488 -24.42 -19.39 -11.01
N GLY A 489 -25.62 -19.98 -11.00
CA GLY A 489 -26.44 -20.09 -9.79
C GLY A 489 -25.72 -20.79 -8.63
N SER A 490 -24.86 -21.78 -8.92
CA SER A 490 -24.01 -22.41 -7.91
C SER A 490 -23.03 -21.42 -7.26
N ASP A 491 -22.40 -20.54 -8.05
CA ASP A 491 -21.46 -19.55 -7.55
C ASP A 491 -22.22 -18.40 -6.86
N LEU A 492 -23.36 -17.97 -7.41
CA LEU A 492 -24.25 -16.99 -6.77
C LEU A 492 -24.66 -17.43 -5.36
N LEU A 493 -25.12 -18.69 -5.21
CA LEU A 493 -25.48 -19.23 -3.90
C LEU A 493 -24.30 -19.30 -2.93
N ASN A 494 -23.13 -19.74 -3.40
CA ASN A 494 -21.98 -20.00 -2.53
C ASN A 494 -21.17 -18.74 -2.19
N LYS A 495 -21.11 -17.78 -3.12
CA LYS A 495 -20.25 -16.60 -2.99
C LYS A 495 -20.98 -15.40 -2.38
N PHE A 496 -22.25 -15.22 -2.73
CA PHE A 496 -23.00 -14.02 -2.34
C PHE A 496 -24.13 -14.32 -1.35
N ILE A 497 -24.93 -15.38 -1.56
CA ILE A 497 -26.16 -15.58 -0.78
C ILE A 497 -25.93 -16.34 0.52
N ASN A 498 -25.17 -17.45 0.47
CA ASN A 498 -24.93 -18.33 1.62
C ASN A 498 -23.52 -18.16 2.21
N THR A 499 -22.83 -17.11 1.83
CA THR A 499 -21.49 -16.84 2.37
C THR A 499 -21.57 -16.40 3.84
N SER A 500 -20.58 -16.81 4.62
CA SER A 500 -20.31 -16.26 5.95
C SER A 500 -19.32 -15.10 5.92
N ASN A 501 -18.94 -14.62 4.73
CA ASN A 501 -18.03 -13.50 4.59
C ASN A 501 -18.75 -12.20 4.95
N GLU A 502 -18.37 -11.59 6.05
CA GLU A 502 -18.95 -10.35 6.59
C GLU A 502 -18.70 -9.13 5.70
N ASN A 503 -17.82 -9.25 4.69
CA ASN A 503 -17.56 -8.17 3.75
C ASN A 503 -18.49 -8.17 2.52
N TYR A 504 -19.41 -9.13 2.41
CA TYR A 504 -20.38 -9.15 1.32
C TYR A 504 -21.73 -8.58 1.78
N PHE A 505 -22.11 -7.49 1.13
CA PHE A 505 -23.40 -6.83 1.30
C PHE A 505 -24.20 -6.99 0.01
N ILE A 506 -25.43 -7.43 0.11
CA ILE A 506 -26.30 -7.63 -1.02
C ILE A 506 -27.68 -7.05 -0.76
N SER A 507 -28.33 -6.61 -1.83
CA SER A 507 -29.75 -6.26 -1.81
C SER A 507 -30.47 -6.95 -2.97
N TYR A 508 -31.62 -7.52 -2.69
CA TYR A 508 -32.44 -8.15 -3.72
C TYR A 508 -33.22 -7.10 -4.49
N THR A 509 -33.29 -7.24 -5.81
CA THR A 509 -34.16 -6.43 -6.66
C THR A 509 -35.65 -6.76 -6.41
N ALA A 510 -36.54 -6.41 -7.33
CA ALA A 510 -37.97 -6.69 -7.25
C ALA A 510 -38.36 -8.12 -6.88
N TYR A 511 -37.46 -9.07 -7.09
CA TYR A 511 -37.68 -10.49 -6.71
C TYR A 511 -37.65 -10.75 -5.20
N GLY A 512 -37.02 -9.86 -4.41
CA GLY A 512 -36.92 -9.97 -2.96
C GLY A 512 -36.21 -11.25 -2.48
N GLU A 513 -36.17 -11.45 -1.16
CA GLU A 513 -35.57 -12.65 -0.53
C GLU A 513 -36.21 -13.98 -0.96
N SER A 514 -37.42 -13.94 -1.50
CA SER A 514 -38.10 -15.16 -2.01
C SER A 514 -37.33 -15.85 -3.15
N LEU A 515 -36.49 -15.10 -3.87
CA LEU A 515 -35.62 -15.65 -4.92
C LEU A 515 -34.59 -16.62 -4.36
N LYS A 516 -34.13 -16.45 -3.11
CA LYS A 516 -33.12 -17.28 -2.48
C LYS A 516 -33.42 -18.77 -2.51
N GLY A 517 -34.69 -19.11 -2.36
CA GLY A 517 -35.19 -20.51 -2.42
C GLY A 517 -35.41 -21.05 -3.85
N SER A 518 -35.36 -20.19 -4.86
CA SER A 518 -35.66 -20.56 -6.26
C SER A 518 -34.44 -20.54 -7.17
N ILE A 519 -33.25 -20.17 -6.68
CA ILE A 519 -32.04 -20.21 -7.50
C ILE A 519 -31.64 -21.64 -7.82
N ASN A 520 -31.57 -21.92 -9.13
CA ASN A 520 -31.09 -23.17 -9.66
C ASN A 520 -29.57 -23.09 -9.93
N ALA A 521 -28.82 -23.99 -9.32
CA ALA A 521 -27.35 -24.01 -9.43
C ALA A 521 -26.82 -24.10 -10.87
N GLY A 522 -27.63 -24.70 -11.80
CA GLY A 522 -27.25 -24.87 -13.21
C GLY A 522 -27.51 -23.64 -14.09
N ASP A 523 -28.36 -22.73 -13.67
CA ASP A 523 -28.78 -21.57 -14.45
C ASP A 523 -27.78 -20.42 -14.36
N THR A 524 -27.94 -19.42 -15.24
CA THR A 524 -27.16 -18.20 -15.21
C THR A 524 -28.06 -17.05 -14.74
N TYR A 525 -27.54 -16.24 -13.86
CA TYR A 525 -28.21 -15.08 -13.27
C TYR A 525 -27.40 -13.80 -13.53
N TYR A 526 -28.04 -12.65 -13.39
CA TYR A 526 -27.41 -11.34 -13.53
C TYR A 526 -27.38 -10.62 -12.19
N VAL A 527 -26.26 -9.95 -11.93
CA VAL A 527 -26.01 -9.20 -10.71
C VAL A 527 -25.34 -7.87 -11.05
N LEU A 528 -25.74 -6.79 -10.39
CA LEU A 528 -25.06 -5.49 -10.51
C LEU A 528 -24.12 -5.28 -9.31
N VAL A 529 -22.85 -5.13 -9.59
CA VAL A 529 -21.79 -5.05 -8.58
C VAL A 529 -20.86 -3.87 -8.89
N ASP A 530 -20.04 -3.45 -7.91
CA ASP A 530 -18.95 -2.51 -8.16
C ASP A 530 -17.82 -3.16 -9.01
N SER A 531 -17.01 -2.31 -9.64
CA SER A 531 -15.96 -2.76 -10.56
C SER A 531 -14.86 -3.58 -9.87
N TYR A 532 -14.57 -3.34 -8.61
CA TYR A 532 -13.65 -4.18 -7.83
C TYR A 532 -14.22 -5.59 -7.65
N THR A 533 -15.47 -5.69 -7.22
CA THR A 533 -16.17 -6.98 -7.06
C THR A 533 -16.23 -7.76 -8.37
N SER A 534 -16.44 -7.07 -9.51
CA SER A 534 -16.54 -7.69 -10.84
C SER A 534 -15.24 -8.35 -11.29
N THR A 535 -14.09 -7.74 -10.95
CA THR A 535 -12.76 -8.21 -11.36
C THR A 535 -12.10 -9.15 -10.35
N TYR A 536 -12.64 -9.25 -9.12
CA TYR A 536 -12.10 -10.16 -8.11
C TYR A 536 -12.30 -11.62 -8.53
N ALA A 537 -11.23 -12.25 -8.99
CA ALA A 537 -11.24 -13.58 -9.61
C ALA A 537 -11.99 -14.68 -8.82
N PRO A 538 -11.92 -14.74 -7.45
CA PRO A 538 -12.68 -15.72 -6.68
C PRO A 538 -14.20 -15.63 -6.86
N ASN A 539 -14.74 -14.48 -7.30
CA ASN A 539 -16.19 -14.29 -7.49
C ASN A 539 -16.73 -14.99 -8.73
N ARG A 540 -15.88 -15.25 -9.75
CA ARG A 540 -16.26 -15.90 -11.01
C ARG A 540 -17.39 -15.19 -11.75
N LEU A 541 -17.33 -13.87 -11.73
CA LEU A 541 -18.23 -12.99 -12.46
C LEU A 541 -17.75 -12.83 -13.91
N THR A 542 -18.70 -12.63 -14.82
CA THR A 542 -18.41 -12.29 -16.22
C THR A 542 -19.13 -11.00 -16.55
N GLU A 543 -18.40 -9.97 -16.91
CA GLU A 543 -18.95 -8.68 -17.31
C GLU A 543 -19.89 -8.84 -18.52
N VAL A 544 -21.02 -8.14 -18.47
CA VAL A 544 -22.05 -8.12 -19.52
C VAL A 544 -22.27 -6.69 -20.02
N ALA A 545 -22.37 -5.74 -19.11
CA ALA A 545 -22.56 -4.33 -19.41
C ALA A 545 -22.04 -3.46 -18.27
N ARG A 546 -21.89 -2.15 -18.52
CA ARG A 546 -21.54 -1.17 -17.49
C ARG A 546 -22.65 -0.15 -17.31
N TYR A 547 -22.82 0.30 -16.09
CA TYR A 547 -23.61 1.47 -15.80
C TYR A 547 -22.90 2.71 -16.37
N THR A 548 -23.59 3.76 -16.59
CA THR A 548 -23.16 4.99 -17.27
C THR A 548 -21.69 5.35 -17.03
N GLU A 549 -20.94 5.61 -18.11
CA GLU A 549 -19.55 6.04 -18.02
C GLU A 549 -19.40 7.31 -17.18
N GLY A 550 -18.38 7.36 -16.33
CA GLY A 550 -18.01 8.54 -15.54
C GLY A 550 -18.79 8.75 -14.25
N ILE A 551 -19.67 7.82 -13.86
CA ILE A 551 -20.34 7.84 -12.56
C ILE A 551 -19.73 6.78 -11.66
N TYR A 552 -19.21 7.22 -10.53
CA TYR A 552 -18.68 6.31 -9.53
C TYR A 552 -19.78 5.82 -8.58
N ALA A 553 -19.60 4.60 -8.05
CA ALA A 553 -20.52 4.02 -7.08
C ALA A 553 -20.74 4.92 -5.84
N ARG A 554 -19.70 5.65 -5.44
CA ARG A 554 -19.75 6.65 -4.36
C ARG A 554 -20.70 7.81 -4.69
N ASP A 555 -20.74 8.26 -5.94
CA ASP A 555 -21.55 9.41 -6.34
C ASP A 555 -23.05 9.12 -6.31
N LEU A 556 -23.45 7.87 -6.53
CA LEU A 556 -24.84 7.44 -6.32
C LEU A 556 -25.27 7.63 -4.86
N LEU A 557 -24.38 7.33 -3.92
CA LEU A 557 -24.64 7.57 -2.50
C LEU A 557 -24.68 9.06 -2.19
N ALA A 558 -23.80 9.86 -2.81
CA ALA A 558 -23.83 11.32 -2.66
C ALA A 558 -25.15 11.94 -3.18
N GLU A 559 -25.64 11.51 -4.34
CA GLU A 559 -26.94 11.93 -4.89
C GLU A 559 -28.10 11.54 -3.97
N TYR A 560 -28.12 10.31 -3.51
CA TYR A 560 -29.15 9.84 -2.57
C TYR A 560 -29.21 10.67 -1.29
N ILE A 561 -28.05 11.09 -0.76
CA ILE A 561 -27.98 11.96 0.41
C ILE A 561 -28.52 13.37 0.09
N ARG A 562 -28.14 13.96 -1.07
CA ARG A 562 -28.62 15.27 -1.54
C ARG A 562 -30.14 15.31 -1.71
N GLU A 563 -30.73 14.22 -2.13
CA GLU A 563 -32.19 14.07 -2.27
C GLU A 563 -32.93 13.89 -0.95
N GLY A 564 -32.24 13.92 0.18
CA GLY A 564 -32.83 13.76 1.51
C GLY A 564 -33.08 12.31 1.90
N GLY A 565 -32.45 11.36 1.24
CA GLY A 565 -32.63 9.93 1.51
C GLY A 565 -32.19 9.50 2.91
N TRP A 566 -31.53 10.36 3.67
CA TRP A 566 -31.05 10.12 5.04
C TRP A 566 -31.78 10.94 6.10
N SER A 567 -32.77 11.73 5.74
CA SER A 567 -33.56 12.56 6.68
C SER A 567 -34.49 11.76 7.58
#